data_08a8f57a0e8873165462c8f1cf3387c0
#
_entry.id   08a8f57a0e8873165462c8f1cf3387c0
#
_cell.length_a   1.000
_cell.length_b   1.000
_cell.length_c   1.000
_cell.angle_alpha   90.00
_cell.angle_beta   90.00
_cell.angle_gamma   90.00
#
_symmetry.space_group_name_H-M   'P 1'
#
loop_
_entity.id
_entity.type
_entity.pdbx_description
1 polymer ?
#
loop_
_entity_poly.entity_id
_entity_poly.type
_entity_poly.pdbx_seq_one_letter_code
_entity_poly.pdbx_strand_id
1 'polypeptide(L)'
;MIERITGDEQAFGRDFDPATDAERAATQRILDDLRPQTVEFLRACPDDVLDWDDPDRVLPPHARWRTLRLMGWHVADTECRYYLPSLGLPAKPRDAELMAELRTSHDFVRTAVATMPGDLVHRDRGEVWTTTKVLRRLAWHERGELAAMRDLAVRYPVRSIAGPADPGSSGGTPR
;
A
#
# COMPACT_ATOMS: atom_id res chain seq x y z
N MET A 1 -21.29 12.92 17.34
CA MET A 1 -21.67 11.76 16.47
C MET A 1 -20.36 11.21 15.94
N ILE A 2 -20.03 9.94 16.16
CA ILE A 2 -18.82 9.33 15.58
C ILE A 2 -19.23 8.81 14.21
N GLU A 3 -18.72 9.45 13.15
CA GLU A 3 -18.86 8.91 11.79
C GLU A 3 -18.07 7.59 11.69
N ARG A 4 -18.74 6.51 11.34
CA ARG A 4 -18.08 5.25 11.04
C ARG A 4 -17.60 5.29 9.59
N ILE A 5 -16.29 5.13 9.42
CA ILE A 5 -15.61 5.20 8.14
C ILE A 5 -15.36 3.77 7.65
N THR A 6 -15.82 3.43 6.45
CA THR A 6 -15.46 2.19 5.77
C THR A 6 -14.24 2.35 4.86
N GLY A 7 -13.85 3.60 4.57
CA GLY A 7 -12.74 3.94 3.70
C GLY A 7 -13.15 4.31 2.27
N ASP A 8 -14.35 3.91 1.85
CA ASP A 8 -14.88 4.17 0.51
C ASP A 8 -15.68 5.47 0.42
N GLU A 9 -15.96 6.10 1.55
CA GLU A 9 -16.73 7.33 1.59
C GLU A 9 -15.99 8.45 0.88
N GLN A 10 -16.71 9.14 0.01
CA GLN A 10 -16.16 10.20 -0.81
C GLN A 10 -15.70 11.42 0.01
N ALA A 11 -16.44 11.75 1.06
CA ALA A 11 -16.08 12.85 1.96
C ALA A 11 -16.85 12.76 3.28
N PHE A 12 -16.23 13.29 4.34
CA PHE A 12 -16.83 13.53 5.66
C PHE A 12 -17.01 15.02 5.90
N GLY A 13 -17.84 15.39 6.87
CA GLY A 13 -18.00 16.79 7.24
C GLY A 13 -16.66 17.47 7.51
N ARG A 14 -15.74 16.81 8.26
CA ARG A 14 -14.40 17.32 8.56
C ARG A 14 -13.52 17.50 7.33
N ASP A 15 -13.71 16.73 6.27
CA ASP A 15 -12.91 16.85 5.04
C ASP A 15 -13.08 18.22 4.35
N PHE A 16 -14.18 18.95 4.61
CA PHE A 16 -14.43 20.26 4.02
C PHE A 16 -13.84 21.43 4.82
N ASP A 17 -13.33 21.17 6.03
CA ASP A 17 -12.61 22.18 6.79
C ASP A 17 -11.13 22.21 6.39
N PRO A 18 -10.43 23.36 6.46
CA PRO A 18 -9.00 23.43 6.20
C PRO A 18 -8.19 22.48 7.10
N ALA A 19 -7.17 21.88 6.51
CA ALA A 19 -6.24 21.02 7.25
C ALA A 19 -5.42 21.84 8.25
N THR A 20 -5.27 21.29 9.45
CA THR A 20 -4.45 21.89 10.49
C THR A 20 -3.00 21.39 10.43
N ASP A 21 -2.06 22.14 11.02
CA ASP A 21 -0.67 21.72 11.18
C ASP A 21 -0.55 20.43 12.00
N ALA A 22 -1.42 20.22 12.97
CA ALA A 22 -1.47 19.00 13.77
C ALA A 22 -1.84 17.77 12.93
N GLU A 23 -2.79 17.89 12.00
CA GLU A 23 -3.17 16.81 11.08
C GLU A 23 -2.05 16.52 10.09
N ARG A 24 -1.38 17.54 9.55
CA ARG A 24 -0.19 17.37 8.71
C ARG A 24 0.91 16.60 9.43
N ALA A 25 1.27 17.07 10.63
CA ALA A 25 2.30 16.44 11.45
C ALA A 25 1.93 14.99 11.82
N ALA A 26 0.65 14.72 12.08
CA ALA A 26 0.17 13.37 12.34
C ALA A 26 0.28 12.47 11.10
N THR A 27 -0.11 12.97 9.93
CA THR A 27 0.02 12.23 8.67
C THR A 27 1.49 11.95 8.35
N GLN A 28 2.38 12.96 8.45
CA GLN A 28 3.81 12.77 8.23
C GLN A 28 4.41 11.70 9.14
N ARG A 29 4.09 11.72 10.46
CA ARG A 29 4.56 10.69 11.39
C ARG A 29 4.11 9.29 10.97
N ILE A 30 2.88 9.13 10.49
CA ILE A 30 2.37 7.83 10.02
C ILE A 30 3.13 7.36 8.78
N LEU A 31 3.34 8.25 7.81
CA LEU A 31 4.09 7.93 6.60
C LEU A 31 5.56 7.58 6.92
N ASP A 32 6.20 8.35 7.80
CA ASP A 32 7.58 8.15 8.22
C ASP A 32 7.78 6.85 9.02
N ASP A 33 6.76 6.40 9.75
CA ASP A 33 6.79 5.14 10.48
C ASP A 33 6.51 3.93 9.57
N LEU A 34 5.52 4.01 8.70
CA LEU A 34 5.00 2.85 7.97
C LEU A 34 5.74 2.59 6.64
N ARG A 35 6.13 3.61 5.88
CA ARG A 35 6.81 3.41 4.60
C ARG A 35 8.15 2.67 4.72
N PRO A 36 9.03 2.97 5.70
CA PRO A 36 10.22 2.15 5.93
C PRO A 36 9.89 0.69 6.23
N GLN A 37 8.83 0.43 7.00
CA GLN A 37 8.38 -0.94 7.30
C GLN A 37 7.89 -1.66 6.03
N THR A 38 7.15 -0.98 5.15
CA THR A 38 6.71 -1.52 3.86
C THR A 38 7.91 -1.87 2.97
N VAL A 39 8.90 -0.98 2.88
CA VAL A 39 10.13 -1.21 2.10
C VAL A 39 10.93 -2.38 2.65
N GLU A 40 11.12 -2.44 3.97
CA GLU A 40 11.86 -3.53 4.63
C GLU A 40 11.14 -4.86 4.45
N PHE A 41 9.84 -4.89 4.68
CA PHE A 41 8.99 -6.07 4.49
C PHE A 41 9.11 -6.64 3.06
N LEU A 42 8.88 -5.80 2.04
CA LEU A 42 8.95 -6.25 0.65
C LEU A 42 10.37 -6.66 0.24
N ARG A 43 11.41 -6.01 0.76
CA ARG A 43 12.81 -6.37 0.51
C ARG A 43 13.18 -7.72 1.11
N ALA A 44 12.59 -8.06 2.25
CA ALA A 44 12.85 -9.34 2.93
C ALA A 44 12.10 -10.53 2.29
N CYS A 45 11.08 -10.27 1.46
CA CYS A 45 10.33 -11.32 0.78
C CYS A 45 11.12 -11.87 -0.43
N PRO A 46 11.27 -13.18 -0.58
CA PRO A 46 11.77 -13.82 -1.81
C PRO A 46 10.86 -13.52 -3.01
N ASP A 47 11.40 -13.61 -4.22
CA ASP A 47 10.66 -13.29 -5.46
C ASP A 47 9.41 -14.16 -5.66
N ASP A 48 9.48 -15.44 -5.30
CA ASP A 48 8.35 -16.37 -5.40
C ASP A 48 7.21 -15.99 -4.43
N VAL A 49 7.53 -15.41 -3.28
CA VAL A 49 6.54 -14.85 -2.35
C VAL A 49 6.01 -13.51 -2.86
N LEU A 50 6.90 -12.66 -3.39
CA LEU A 50 6.51 -11.35 -3.94
C LEU A 50 5.53 -11.47 -5.11
N ASP A 51 5.68 -12.49 -5.94
CA ASP A 51 4.89 -12.68 -7.16
C ASP A 51 3.78 -13.73 -7.01
N TRP A 52 3.62 -14.29 -5.81
CA TRP A 52 2.55 -15.23 -5.55
C TRP A 52 1.17 -14.56 -5.60
N ASP A 53 0.28 -15.14 -6.41
CA ASP A 53 -1.13 -14.78 -6.49
C ASP A 53 -1.94 -15.83 -5.72
N ASP A 54 -2.48 -15.43 -4.57
CA ASP A 54 -3.36 -16.29 -3.76
C ASP A 54 -4.64 -16.61 -4.55
N PRO A 55 -4.89 -17.87 -4.93
CA PRO A 55 -6.07 -18.25 -5.70
C PRO A 55 -7.39 -17.97 -4.96
N ASP A 56 -7.34 -17.97 -3.62
CA ASP A 56 -8.52 -17.76 -2.78
C ASP A 56 -8.74 -16.28 -2.42
N ARG A 57 -7.84 -15.39 -2.88
CA ARG A 57 -7.96 -13.95 -2.61
C ARG A 57 -9.04 -13.31 -3.44
N VAL A 58 -10.10 -12.85 -2.77
CA VAL A 58 -11.17 -12.07 -3.38
C VAL A 58 -10.81 -10.58 -3.31
N LEU A 59 -10.79 -9.93 -4.48
CA LEU A 59 -10.55 -8.50 -4.61
C LEU A 59 -11.73 -7.82 -5.30
N PRO A 60 -11.93 -6.50 -5.08
CA PRO A 60 -12.87 -5.72 -5.87
C PRO A 60 -12.58 -5.85 -7.38
N PRO A 61 -13.59 -5.79 -8.26
CA PRO A 61 -13.42 -6.00 -9.71
C PRO A 61 -12.39 -5.08 -10.38
N HIS A 62 -12.18 -3.89 -9.83
CA HIS A 62 -11.22 -2.90 -10.34
C HIS A 62 -9.80 -3.12 -9.82
N ALA A 63 -9.61 -3.92 -8.76
CA ALA A 63 -8.30 -4.14 -8.15
C ALA A 63 -7.42 -5.02 -9.05
N ARG A 64 -6.18 -4.60 -9.25
CA ARG A 64 -5.18 -5.29 -10.06
C ARG A 64 -3.95 -5.72 -9.26
N TRP A 65 -3.85 -5.29 -8.01
CA TRP A 65 -2.71 -5.54 -7.11
C TRP A 65 -2.88 -6.88 -6.37
N ARG A 66 -2.79 -7.98 -7.11
CA ARG A 66 -3.02 -9.33 -6.58
C ARG A 66 -1.84 -9.91 -5.81
N THR A 67 -0.62 -9.48 -6.12
CA THR A 67 0.61 -9.98 -5.51
C THR A 67 1.25 -8.90 -4.63
N LEU A 68 2.17 -9.27 -3.74
CA LEU A 68 2.89 -8.31 -2.89
C LEU A 68 3.64 -7.26 -3.72
N ARG A 69 4.26 -7.67 -4.83
CA ARG A 69 4.95 -6.75 -5.75
C ARG A 69 4.00 -5.73 -6.35
N LEU A 70 2.82 -6.19 -6.80
CA LEU A 70 1.79 -5.28 -7.34
C LEU A 70 1.19 -4.38 -6.26
N MET A 71 1.07 -4.85 -5.01
CA MET A 71 0.63 -4.01 -3.89
C MET A 71 1.66 -2.91 -3.59
N GLY A 72 2.95 -3.21 -3.63
CA GLY A 72 4.00 -2.19 -3.48
C GLY A 72 3.89 -1.09 -4.56
N TRP A 73 3.70 -1.46 -5.82
CA TRP A 73 3.45 -0.50 -6.90
C TRP A 73 2.16 0.29 -6.68
N HIS A 74 1.08 -0.38 -6.22
CA HIS A 74 -0.20 0.25 -5.95
C HIS A 74 -0.10 1.34 -4.88
N VAL A 75 0.69 1.13 -3.83
CA VAL A 75 0.93 2.16 -2.79
C VAL A 75 1.45 3.45 -3.43
N ALA A 76 2.54 3.37 -4.17
CA ALA A 76 3.14 4.55 -4.80
C ALA A 76 2.23 5.18 -5.88
N ASP A 77 1.58 4.35 -6.71
CA ASP A 77 0.68 4.83 -7.77
C ASP A 77 -0.53 5.57 -7.19
N THR A 78 -1.14 5.02 -6.14
CA THR A 78 -2.31 5.62 -5.50
C THR A 78 -1.99 6.98 -4.90
N GLU A 79 -0.88 7.10 -4.20
CA GLU A 79 -0.52 8.34 -3.53
C GLU A 79 -0.03 9.41 -4.49
N CYS A 80 0.91 9.05 -5.37
CA CYS A 80 1.59 10.01 -6.24
C CYS A 80 0.87 10.28 -7.56
N ARG A 81 0.03 9.37 -8.04
CA ARG A 81 -0.62 9.45 -9.37
C ARG A 81 -2.14 9.47 -9.33
N TYR A 82 -2.70 9.28 -8.12
CA TYR A 82 -4.14 9.41 -7.91
C TYR A 82 -4.47 10.45 -6.86
N TYR A 83 -4.09 10.30 -5.58
CA TYR A 83 -4.52 11.24 -4.52
C TYR A 83 -4.01 12.67 -4.71
N LEU A 84 -2.71 12.84 -4.93
CA LEU A 84 -2.14 14.18 -5.11
C LEU A 84 -2.66 14.85 -6.39
N PRO A 85 -2.70 14.19 -7.57
CA PRO A 85 -3.29 14.78 -8.77
C PRO A 85 -4.77 15.08 -8.67
N SER A 86 -5.55 14.25 -7.95
CA SER A 86 -6.97 14.53 -7.72
C SER A 86 -7.20 15.79 -6.86
N LEU A 87 -6.20 16.19 -6.07
CA LEU A 87 -6.20 17.49 -5.38
C LEU A 87 -5.68 18.64 -6.26
N GLY A 88 -5.31 18.37 -7.52
CA GLY A 88 -4.74 19.37 -8.44
C GLY A 88 -3.22 19.56 -8.30
N LEU A 89 -2.54 18.69 -7.55
CA LEU A 89 -1.10 18.72 -7.41
C LEU A 89 -0.40 17.91 -8.52
N PRO A 90 0.90 18.17 -8.79
CA PRO A 90 1.64 17.40 -9.79
C PRO A 90 1.70 15.90 -9.47
N ALA A 91 1.68 15.05 -10.51
CA ALA A 91 2.01 13.65 -10.38
C ALA A 91 3.52 13.44 -10.41
N LYS A 92 4.04 12.48 -9.62
CA LYS A 92 5.42 12.03 -9.71
C LYS A 92 5.61 11.08 -10.90
N PRO A 93 6.64 11.23 -11.75
CA PRO A 93 7.04 10.20 -12.69
C PRO A 93 7.38 8.89 -11.98
N ARG A 94 7.12 7.75 -12.63
CA ARG A 94 7.37 6.42 -12.07
C ARG A 94 8.84 6.04 -12.26
N ASP A 95 9.47 5.53 -11.19
CA ASP A 95 10.79 4.91 -11.30
C ASP A 95 10.68 3.49 -11.88
N ALA A 96 11.76 2.98 -12.46
CA ALA A 96 11.78 1.65 -13.06
C ALA A 96 11.79 0.52 -12.02
N GLU A 97 12.40 0.77 -10.85
CA GLU A 97 12.61 -0.21 -9.80
C GLU A 97 11.68 0.04 -8.60
N LEU A 98 10.99 -1.02 -8.13
CA LEU A 98 10.01 -0.91 -7.05
C LEU A 98 10.59 -0.29 -5.78
N MET A 99 11.78 -0.73 -5.34
CA MET A 99 12.36 -0.21 -4.09
C MET A 99 12.82 1.24 -4.23
N ALA A 100 13.24 1.66 -5.42
CA ALA A 100 13.52 3.06 -5.72
C ALA A 100 12.22 3.88 -5.72
N GLU A 101 11.19 3.38 -6.40
CA GLU A 101 9.87 4.01 -6.45
C GLU A 101 9.28 4.23 -5.05
N LEU A 102 9.29 3.23 -4.18
CA LEU A 102 8.76 3.35 -2.83
C LEU A 102 9.47 4.42 -1.99
N ARG A 103 10.80 4.55 -2.13
CA ARG A 103 11.57 5.59 -1.43
C ARG A 103 11.29 6.98 -2.00
N THR A 104 11.42 7.14 -3.31
CA THR A 104 11.26 8.45 -3.96
C THR A 104 9.82 8.95 -3.93
N SER A 105 8.83 8.04 -3.97
CA SER A 105 7.42 8.40 -3.77
C SER A 105 7.15 8.88 -2.35
N HIS A 106 7.78 8.26 -1.34
CA HIS A 106 7.69 8.72 0.03
C HIS A 106 8.19 10.16 0.19
N ASP A 107 9.39 10.46 -0.32
CA ASP A 107 9.97 11.81 -0.25
C ASP A 107 9.10 12.84 -0.99
N PHE A 108 8.53 12.44 -2.13
CA PHE A 108 7.62 13.27 -2.91
C PHE A 108 6.33 13.58 -2.13
N VAL A 109 5.69 12.56 -1.55
CA VAL A 109 4.46 12.71 -0.75
C VAL A 109 4.73 13.55 0.49
N ARG A 110 5.84 13.30 1.22
CA ARG A 110 6.24 14.09 2.38
C ARG A 110 6.39 15.57 2.04
N THR A 111 7.05 15.86 0.93
CA THR A 111 7.22 17.24 0.44
C THR A 111 5.87 17.86 0.13
N ALA A 112 4.99 17.16 -0.57
CA ALA A 112 3.65 17.64 -0.88
C ALA A 112 2.84 17.91 0.41
N VAL A 113 2.84 16.99 1.38
CA VAL A 113 2.16 17.15 2.67
C VAL A 113 2.70 18.35 3.44
N ALA A 114 4.01 18.61 3.40
CA ALA A 114 4.62 19.74 4.08
C ALA A 114 4.27 21.10 3.45
N THR A 115 4.10 21.17 2.14
CA THR A 115 4.04 22.44 1.38
C THR A 115 2.67 22.80 0.81
N MET A 116 1.78 21.81 0.60
CA MET A 116 0.45 22.10 0.03
C MET A 116 -0.37 23.02 0.95
N PRO A 117 -1.12 24.01 0.43
CA PRO A 117 -2.05 24.83 1.23
C PRO A 117 -3.07 23.98 2.00
N GLY A 118 -3.47 24.42 3.19
CA GLY A 118 -4.41 23.69 4.05
C GLY A 118 -5.85 23.69 3.54
N ASP A 119 -6.19 24.63 2.72
CA ASP A 119 -7.53 24.94 2.23
C ASP A 119 -7.76 24.61 0.75
N LEU A 120 -6.89 23.80 0.15
CA LEU A 120 -7.09 23.37 -1.24
C LEU A 120 -8.40 22.59 -1.36
N VAL A 121 -9.16 22.94 -2.40
CA VAL A 121 -10.36 22.23 -2.84
C VAL A 121 -10.29 22.05 -4.35
N HIS A 122 -10.41 20.83 -4.81
CA HIS A 122 -10.40 20.48 -6.22
C HIS A 122 -11.56 19.53 -6.55
N ARG A 123 -12.10 19.62 -7.77
CA ARG A 123 -13.12 18.67 -8.26
C ARG A 123 -12.51 17.83 -9.37
N ASP A 124 -12.44 16.54 -9.13
CA ASP A 124 -11.94 15.57 -10.11
C ASP A 124 -12.94 14.42 -10.25
N ARG A 125 -13.31 14.08 -11.47
CA ARG A 125 -14.19 12.94 -11.82
C ARG A 125 -15.49 12.87 -11.03
N GLY A 126 -16.07 14.03 -10.71
CA GLY A 126 -17.31 14.10 -9.94
C GLY A 126 -17.14 14.03 -8.42
N GLU A 127 -15.94 13.89 -7.93
CA GLU A 127 -15.58 13.84 -6.51
C GLU A 127 -14.94 15.15 -6.05
N VAL A 128 -15.21 15.55 -4.81
CA VAL A 128 -14.55 16.70 -4.18
C VAL A 128 -13.33 16.21 -3.41
N TRP A 129 -12.19 16.78 -3.73
CA TRP A 129 -10.92 16.54 -3.06
C TRP A 129 -10.49 17.77 -2.28
N THR A 130 -10.07 17.57 -1.05
CA THR A 130 -9.57 18.61 -0.17
C THR A 130 -8.25 18.19 0.47
N THR A 131 -7.47 19.15 0.98
CA THR A 131 -6.24 18.83 1.70
C THR A 131 -6.50 17.88 2.86
N THR A 132 -7.51 18.15 3.69
CA THR A 132 -7.86 17.29 4.84
C THR A 132 -8.21 15.87 4.40
N LYS A 133 -8.99 15.70 3.32
CA LYS A 133 -9.30 14.40 2.76
C LYS A 133 -8.05 13.65 2.29
N VAL A 134 -7.14 14.33 1.59
CA VAL A 134 -5.89 13.72 1.11
C VAL A 134 -5.02 13.26 2.28
N LEU A 135 -4.84 14.10 3.32
CA LEU A 135 -4.09 13.71 4.53
C LEU A 135 -4.68 12.45 5.18
N ARG A 136 -6.00 12.40 5.34
CA ARG A 136 -6.70 11.25 5.88
C ARG A 136 -6.50 10.00 5.00
N ARG A 137 -6.66 10.15 3.68
CA ARG A 137 -6.51 9.05 2.72
C ARG A 137 -5.09 8.49 2.68
N LEU A 138 -4.08 9.33 2.71
CA LEU A 138 -2.68 8.91 2.78
C LEU A 138 -2.41 8.05 4.02
N ALA A 139 -2.80 8.55 5.21
CA ALA A 139 -2.58 7.84 6.46
C ALA A 139 -3.36 6.51 6.54
N TRP A 140 -4.58 6.47 6.02
CA TRP A 140 -5.39 5.27 5.99
C TRP A 140 -4.82 4.23 5.01
N HIS A 141 -4.43 4.67 3.81
CA HIS A 141 -3.91 3.82 2.75
C HIS A 141 -2.61 3.11 3.17
N GLU A 142 -1.63 3.85 3.70
CA GLU A 142 -0.38 3.25 4.19
C GLU A 142 -0.62 2.15 5.23
N ARG A 143 -1.51 2.41 6.19
CA ARG A 143 -1.83 1.40 7.23
C ARG A 143 -2.53 0.19 6.64
N GLY A 144 -3.52 0.41 5.79
CA GLY A 144 -4.32 -0.65 5.20
C GLY A 144 -3.51 -1.56 4.29
N GLU A 145 -2.67 -0.97 3.43
CA GLU A 145 -1.87 -1.73 2.48
C GLU A 145 -0.77 -2.55 3.16
N LEU A 146 -0.06 -2.00 4.15
CA LEU A 146 0.94 -2.77 4.90
C LEU A 146 0.30 -3.94 5.67
N ALA A 147 -0.86 -3.72 6.29
CA ALA A 147 -1.59 -4.79 6.95
C ALA A 147 -2.02 -5.87 5.95
N ALA A 148 -2.60 -5.49 4.82
CA ALA A 148 -3.03 -6.42 3.77
C ALA A 148 -1.86 -7.21 3.14
N MET A 149 -0.68 -6.57 2.98
CA MET A 149 0.53 -7.26 2.53
C MET A 149 0.98 -8.33 3.52
N ARG A 150 0.99 -8.02 4.81
CA ARG A 150 1.34 -8.97 5.87
C ARG A 150 0.37 -10.15 5.92
N ASP A 151 -0.92 -9.88 5.81
CA ASP A 151 -1.97 -10.90 5.76
C ASP A 151 -1.83 -11.81 4.53
N LEU A 152 -1.46 -11.25 3.38
CA LEU A 152 -1.21 -12.04 2.17
C LEU A 152 0.02 -12.94 2.33
N ALA A 153 1.12 -12.41 2.87
CA ALA A 153 2.36 -13.17 3.05
C ALA A 153 2.19 -14.36 4.00
N VAL A 154 1.39 -14.22 5.06
CA VAL A 154 1.11 -15.32 6.01
C VAL A 154 0.38 -16.48 5.33
N ARG A 155 -0.38 -16.23 4.26
CA ARG A 155 -1.10 -17.26 3.50
C ARG A 155 -0.23 -18.00 2.48
N TYR A 156 0.99 -17.52 2.22
CA TYR A 156 1.91 -18.18 1.29
C TYR A 156 2.17 -19.62 1.73
N PRO A 157 1.93 -20.63 0.87
CA PRO A 157 2.12 -22.03 1.24
C PRO A 157 3.61 -22.32 1.40
N VAL A 158 4.07 -22.45 2.65
CA VAL A 158 5.42 -22.97 2.93
C VAL A 158 5.49 -24.39 2.35
N ARG A 159 6.18 -24.57 1.21
CA ARG A 159 6.46 -25.91 0.71
C ARG A 159 7.28 -26.63 1.77
N SER A 160 6.68 -27.62 2.43
CA SER A 160 7.43 -28.62 3.15
C SER A 160 8.43 -29.18 2.14
N ILE A 161 9.72 -28.96 2.38
CA ILE A 161 10.78 -29.65 1.67
C ILE A 161 10.66 -31.09 2.17
N ALA A 162 9.80 -31.90 1.51
CA ALA A 162 9.86 -33.34 1.64
C ALA A 162 11.26 -33.73 1.15
N GLY A 163 12.10 -34.17 2.08
CA GLY A 163 13.42 -34.67 1.78
C GLY A 163 13.32 -35.69 0.67
N PRO A 164 14.40 -35.86 -0.15
CA PRO A 164 14.40 -36.84 -1.22
C PRO A 164 13.95 -38.18 -0.65
N ALA A 165 12.94 -38.80 -1.26
CA ALA A 165 12.51 -40.14 -0.93
C ALA A 165 13.76 -41.04 -1.01
N ASP A 166 14.11 -41.69 0.08
CA ASP A 166 15.21 -42.65 0.18
C ASP A 166 14.93 -43.83 -0.81
N PRO A 167 15.71 -43.98 -1.89
CA PRO A 167 15.47 -45.06 -2.86
C PRO A 167 16.16 -46.38 -2.45
N GLY A 168 16.31 -46.61 -1.14
CA GLY A 168 17.07 -47.72 -0.63
C GLY A 168 16.34 -48.68 0.31
N SER A 169 15.31 -49.38 -0.18
CA SER A 169 14.84 -50.62 0.48
C SER A 169 14.49 -51.68 -0.55
N SER A 170 15.46 -52.12 -1.29
CA SER A 170 15.38 -53.43 -2.00
C SER A 170 15.63 -54.53 -1.00
N GLY A 171 14.54 -55.07 -0.47
CA GLY A 171 14.54 -56.21 0.42
C GLY A 171 15.16 -57.44 -0.22
N GLY A 172 16.18 -57.98 0.41
CA GLY A 172 16.75 -59.29 0.14
C GLY A 172 15.74 -60.38 0.49
N THR A 173 15.55 -61.29 -0.46
CA THR A 173 14.84 -62.55 -0.28
C THR A 173 15.73 -63.54 0.44
N PRO A 174 15.30 -64.17 1.54
CA PRO A 174 16.01 -65.36 2.07
C PRO A 174 15.52 -66.62 1.38
N ARG A 175 16.46 -67.53 1.16
CA ARG A 175 16.23 -68.90 0.74
C ARG A 175 15.53 -69.74 1.82
#